data_64be7f485d492e7e545259a50bccbd49
#
_entry.id   64be7f485d492e7e545259a50bccbd49
#
_cell.length_a   1.000
_cell.length_b   1.000
_cell.length_c   1.000
_cell.angle_alpha   90.00
_cell.angle_beta   90.00
_cell.angle_gamma   90.00
#
_symmetry.space_group_name_H-M   'P 1'
#
loop_
_entity.id
_entity.type
_entity.pdbx_description
1 polymer ?
#
loop_
_entity_poly.entity_id
_entity_poly.type
_entity_poly.pdbx_seq_one_letter_code
_entity_poly.pdbx_strand_id
1 'polypeptide(L)'
;MEPLERGWITDGNIEKFDEVAEAVRRAVKKCGTRTKNVAMALPPSAVITKKIVLPGGLSEQELEVQVESEANQYIPFSLDEVSLDFCVIGPSASSAGDVDVLIAASRKDKVQDRQGLAEAAGLNAVILDVESYASRLAADRLIQTLPNNGADAIVALFEIGAFTTSMQVIRNQEVLYDRDQAFGGAQLTQLIVRQYGFTPEEAETKKRGGDLPDDYGSGVLQPFVESTAQEISRAMQFFFTSTPYNRVDYAFLAGGSAALAGLTAAVTQQTSFPCSLIDPFAGMEIGGGVRENKLRREAPSYLTACGLAMRRFLQ
;
A
#
# COMPACT_ATOMS: atom_id res chain seq x y z
N MET A 1 -12.15 -8.14 6.48
CA MET A 1 -10.83 -8.79 6.25
C MET A 1 -10.93 -10.28 6.46
N GLU A 2 -10.12 -11.04 5.74
CA GLU A 2 -9.98 -12.49 5.88
C GLU A 2 -8.51 -12.80 6.15
N PRO A 3 -8.18 -13.54 7.22
CA PRO A 3 -6.79 -13.86 7.52
C PRO A 3 -6.26 -14.87 6.49
N LEU A 4 -4.98 -14.71 6.15
CA LEU A 4 -4.20 -15.68 5.39
C LEU A 4 -3.19 -16.32 6.33
N GLU A 5 -2.93 -17.60 6.14
CA GLU A 5 -1.93 -18.33 6.92
C GLU A 5 -0.51 -18.01 6.40
N ARG A 6 0.46 -18.24 7.26
CA ARG A 6 1.86 -18.02 6.90
C ARG A 6 2.28 -18.96 5.76
N GLY A 7 2.94 -18.39 4.75
CA GLY A 7 3.42 -19.14 3.60
C GLY A 7 2.38 -19.34 2.49
N TRP A 8 1.16 -18.79 2.61
CA TRP A 8 0.23 -18.76 1.49
C TRP A 8 0.62 -17.70 0.45
N ILE A 9 1.18 -16.59 0.94
CA ILE A 9 1.77 -15.54 0.11
C ILE A 9 3.15 -15.22 0.69
N THR A 10 4.19 -15.19 -0.16
CA THR A 10 5.56 -14.85 0.20
C THR A 10 6.09 -13.83 -0.80
N ASP A 11 6.53 -12.68 -0.29
CA ASP A 11 7.07 -11.57 -1.10
C ASP A 11 6.13 -11.18 -2.28
N GLY A 12 4.82 -11.19 -2.02
CA GLY A 12 3.79 -10.89 -3.00
C GLY A 12 3.47 -12.03 -3.99
N ASN A 13 4.19 -13.15 -3.95
CA ASN A 13 3.91 -14.35 -4.75
C ASN A 13 2.88 -15.24 -4.05
N ILE A 14 1.94 -15.78 -4.82
CA ILE A 14 0.91 -16.70 -4.34
C ILE A 14 1.49 -18.11 -4.36
N GLU A 15 1.78 -18.66 -3.17
CA GLU A 15 2.36 -20.00 -3.02
C GLU A 15 1.27 -21.07 -2.89
N LYS A 16 0.11 -20.68 -2.35
CA LYS A 16 -1.03 -21.54 -2.09
C LYS A 16 -2.28 -20.99 -2.75
N PHE A 17 -2.40 -21.25 -4.05
CA PHE A 17 -3.44 -20.63 -4.89
C PHE A 17 -4.86 -20.99 -4.41
N ASP A 18 -5.16 -22.26 -4.17
CA ASP A 18 -6.50 -22.70 -3.80
C ASP A 18 -6.94 -22.17 -2.45
N GLU A 19 -6.02 -22.14 -1.47
CA GLU A 19 -6.27 -21.64 -0.12
C GLU A 19 -6.53 -20.13 -0.15
N VAL A 20 -5.75 -19.37 -0.95
CA VAL A 20 -5.95 -17.93 -1.13
C VAL A 20 -7.26 -17.65 -1.87
N ALA A 21 -7.58 -18.41 -2.92
CA ALA A 21 -8.85 -18.28 -3.64
C ALA A 21 -10.06 -18.52 -2.72
N GLU A 22 -9.97 -19.53 -1.84
CA GLU A 22 -11.02 -19.79 -0.86
C GLU A 22 -11.13 -18.66 0.18
N ALA A 23 -10.02 -18.08 0.60
CA ALA A 23 -10.03 -16.90 1.48
C ALA A 23 -10.71 -15.69 0.80
N VAL A 24 -10.44 -15.46 -0.50
CA VAL A 24 -11.12 -14.43 -1.30
C VAL A 24 -12.63 -14.69 -1.36
N ARG A 25 -13.07 -15.95 -1.63
CA ARG A 25 -14.50 -16.32 -1.62
C ARG A 25 -15.15 -16.01 -0.27
N ARG A 26 -14.50 -16.37 0.84
CA ARG A 26 -14.99 -16.07 2.19
C ARG A 26 -15.10 -14.57 2.43
N ALA A 27 -14.11 -13.78 1.99
CA ALA A 27 -14.12 -12.33 2.10
C ALA A 27 -15.30 -11.72 1.35
N VAL A 28 -15.52 -12.11 0.09
CA VAL A 28 -16.63 -11.66 -0.74
C VAL A 28 -17.98 -12.03 -0.12
N LYS A 29 -18.13 -13.25 0.36
CA LYS A 29 -19.35 -13.70 1.05
C LYS A 29 -19.63 -12.87 2.32
N LYS A 30 -18.59 -12.57 3.11
CA LYS A 30 -18.72 -11.73 4.31
C LYS A 30 -19.10 -10.28 3.98
N CYS A 31 -18.64 -9.74 2.85
CA CYS A 31 -19.03 -8.39 2.39
C CYS A 31 -20.50 -8.30 2.00
N GLY A 32 -21.15 -9.42 1.61
CA GLY A 32 -22.55 -9.44 1.17
C GLY A 32 -22.80 -8.68 -0.14
N THR A 33 -21.75 -8.34 -0.88
CA THR A 33 -21.87 -7.62 -2.16
C THR A 33 -22.45 -8.51 -3.26
N ARG A 34 -23.21 -7.87 -4.16
CA ARG A 34 -23.70 -8.50 -5.40
C ARG A 34 -22.83 -8.15 -6.61
N THR A 35 -21.92 -7.20 -6.45
CA THR A 35 -21.00 -6.75 -7.51
C THR A 35 -20.02 -7.88 -7.83
N LYS A 36 -19.87 -8.15 -9.13
CA LYS A 36 -18.94 -9.17 -9.62
C LYS A 36 -17.64 -8.57 -10.14
N ASN A 37 -17.64 -7.32 -10.54
CA ASN A 37 -16.44 -6.62 -10.97
C ASN A 37 -15.57 -6.26 -9.75
N VAL A 38 -14.28 -6.55 -9.84
CA VAL A 38 -13.31 -6.29 -8.78
C VAL A 38 -12.09 -5.55 -9.33
N ALA A 39 -11.56 -4.61 -8.56
CA ALA A 39 -10.22 -4.08 -8.73
C ALA A 39 -9.27 -4.86 -7.82
N MET A 40 -8.14 -5.26 -8.36
CA MET A 40 -7.07 -5.96 -7.66
C MET A 40 -5.77 -5.17 -7.78
N ALA A 41 -4.76 -5.55 -7.01
CA ALA A 41 -3.45 -4.94 -7.09
C ALA A 41 -2.31 -5.95 -7.13
N LEU A 42 -1.23 -5.54 -7.75
CA LEU A 42 0.09 -6.18 -7.67
C LEU A 42 0.94 -5.46 -6.60
N PRO A 43 1.79 -6.19 -5.88
CA PRO A 43 2.77 -5.54 -5.01
C PRO A 43 3.77 -4.74 -5.85
N PRO A 44 4.32 -3.63 -5.33
CA PRO A 44 5.29 -2.81 -6.06
C PRO A 44 6.49 -3.60 -6.58
N SER A 45 6.94 -4.61 -5.82
CA SER A 45 8.05 -5.49 -6.20
C SER A 45 7.81 -6.33 -7.46
N ALA A 46 6.54 -6.50 -7.87
CA ALA A 46 6.15 -7.23 -9.09
C ALA A 46 5.94 -6.31 -10.30
N VAL A 47 6.10 -5.00 -10.15
CA VAL A 47 5.82 -4.01 -11.20
C VAL A 47 7.05 -3.13 -11.42
N ILE A 48 7.47 -3.00 -12.66
CA ILE A 48 8.48 -2.04 -13.08
C ILE A 48 7.75 -0.78 -13.53
N THR A 49 8.03 0.35 -12.90
CA THR A 49 7.48 1.63 -13.30
C THR A 49 8.59 2.57 -13.74
N LYS A 50 8.34 3.31 -14.81
CA LYS A 50 9.29 4.28 -15.35
C LYS A 50 8.57 5.50 -15.90
N LYS A 51 9.03 6.67 -15.49
CA LYS A 51 8.62 7.94 -16.12
C LYS A 51 9.56 8.22 -17.27
N ILE A 52 8.99 8.48 -18.45
CA ILE A 52 9.71 8.86 -19.68
C ILE A 52 9.15 10.16 -20.22
N VAL A 53 9.88 10.81 -21.12
CA VAL A 53 9.43 12.01 -21.82
C VAL A 53 9.26 11.67 -23.30
N LEU A 54 8.09 11.95 -23.85
CA LEU A 54 7.76 11.71 -25.24
C LEU A 54 7.27 13.01 -25.92
N PRO A 55 7.37 13.14 -27.24
CA PRO A 55 6.84 14.28 -27.96
C PRO A 55 5.34 14.48 -27.69
N GLY A 56 4.92 15.72 -27.44
CA GLY A 56 3.51 16.05 -27.32
C GLY A 56 2.79 16.00 -28.67
N GLY A 57 1.46 15.78 -28.63
CA GLY A 57 0.62 15.79 -29.82
C GLY A 57 0.59 14.48 -30.61
N LEU A 58 1.23 13.42 -30.13
CA LEU A 58 1.12 12.08 -30.70
C LEU A 58 -0.28 11.51 -30.50
N SER A 59 -0.77 10.74 -31.48
CA SER A 59 -1.97 9.92 -31.32
C SER A 59 -1.70 8.77 -30.35
N GLU A 60 -2.77 8.15 -29.83
CA GLU A 60 -2.66 7.02 -28.90
C GLU A 60 -1.86 5.86 -29.49
N GLN A 61 -2.04 5.56 -30.78
CA GLN A 61 -1.28 4.53 -31.50
C GLN A 61 0.22 4.87 -31.63
N GLU A 62 0.54 6.12 -31.90
CA GLU A 62 1.94 6.57 -31.97
C GLU A 62 2.60 6.54 -30.59
N LEU A 63 1.86 6.91 -29.53
CA LEU A 63 2.32 6.80 -28.15
C LEU A 63 2.61 5.34 -27.79
N GLU A 64 1.72 4.40 -28.13
CA GLU A 64 1.89 2.98 -27.87
C GLU A 64 3.19 2.45 -28.48
N VAL A 65 3.45 2.74 -29.76
CA VAL A 65 4.70 2.35 -30.45
C VAL A 65 5.94 2.95 -29.78
N GLN A 66 5.87 4.23 -29.40
CA GLN A 66 6.98 4.90 -28.72
C GLN A 66 7.23 4.32 -27.33
N VAL A 67 6.16 4.06 -26.58
CA VAL A 67 6.23 3.43 -25.25
C VAL A 67 6.83 2.03 -25.33
N GLU A 68 6.42 1.20 -26.28
CA GLU A 68 7.01 -0.14 -26.47
C GLU A 68 8.51 -0.06 -26.81
N SER A 69 8.90 0.87 -27.67
CA SER A 69 10.31 1.09 -28.03
C SER A 69 11.15 1.50 -26.82
N GLU A 70 10.64 2.44 -26.01
CA GLU A 70 11.32 2.89 -24.81
C GLU A 70 11.33 1.81 -23.71
N ALA A 71 10.19 1.11 -23.53
CA ALA A 71 10.07 0.04 -22.55
C ALA A 71 11.11 -1.06 -22.73
N ASN A 72 11.45 -1.40 -23.96
CA ASN A 72 12.47 -2.40 -24.30
C ASN A 72 13.87 -2.07 -23.73
N GLN A 73 14.16 -0.79 -23.43
CA GLN A 73 15.45 -0.37 -22.87
C GLN A 73 15.53 -0.57 -21.36
N TYR A 74 14.39 -0.61 -20.67
CA TYR A 74 14.32 -0.62 -19.18
C TYR A 74 13.77 -1.91 -18.62
N ILE A 75 12.97 -2.66 -19.39
CA ILE A 75 12.36 -3.91 -18.94
C ILE A 75 13.34 -5.06 -19.21
N PRO A 76 13.79 -5.80 -18.16
CA PRO A 76 14.77 -6.88 -18.32
C PRO A 76 14.14 -8.20 -18.83
N PHE A 77 12.94 -8.14 -19.38
CA PHE A 77 12.16 -9.28 -19.90
C PHE A 77 11.75 -8.98 -21.34
N SER A 78 11.46 -10.03 -22.14
CA SER A 78 10.84 -9.85 -23.45
C SER A 78 9.46 -9.19 -23.30
N LEU A 79 9.12 -8.25 -24.18
CA LEU A 79 7.79 -7.61 -24.18
C LEU A 79 6.65 -8.64 -24.35
N ASP A 80 6.92 -9.79 -24.99
CA ASP A 80 5.96 -10.88 -25.10
C ASP A 80 5.64 -11.56 -23.77
N GLU A 81 6.52 -11.43 -22.77
CA GLU A 81 6.36 -12.02 -21.43
C GLU A 81 5.77 -11.06 -20.40
N VAL A 82 5.58 -9.79 -20.77
CA VAL A 82 5.06 -8.76 -19.87
C VAL A 82 3.70 -8.24 -20.31
N SER A 83 2.92 -7.79 -19.33
CA SER A 83 1.78 -6.90 -19.52
C SER A 83 2.29 -5.48 -19.33
N LEU A 84 2.16 -4.66 -20.36
CA LEU A 84 2.60 -3.27 -20.41
C LEU A 84 1.38 -2.37 -20.46
N ASP A 85 1.41 -1.28 -19.70
CA ASP A 85 0.40 -0.22 -19.73
C ASP A 85 1.09 1.12 -19.53
N PHE A 86 0.45 2.21 -19.96
CA PHE A 86 1.01 3.55 -19.80
C PHE A 86 -0.09 4.60 -19.61
N CYS A 87 0.27 5.72 -19.00
CA CYS A 87 -0.59 6.89 -18.94
C CYS A 87 0.22 8.17 -19.15
N VAL A 88 -0.38 9.13 -19.84
CA VAL A 88 0.17 10.49 -19.96
C VAL A 88 -0.11 11.24 -18.65
N ILE A 89 0.96 11.69 -17.97
CA ILE A 89 0.86 12.43 -16.70
C ILE A 89 0.49 13.89 -16.99
N GLY A 90 1.11 14.48 -18.01
CA GLY A 90 0.90 15.86 -18.40
C GLY A 90 2.10 16.46 -19.14
N PRO A 91 2.13 17.78 -19.35
CA PRO A 91 3.25 18.45 -19.97
C PRO A 91 4.55 18.25 -19.19
N SER A 92 5.62 17.97 -19.90
CA SER A 92 6.94 17.77 -19.26
C SER A 92 7.51 19.08 -18.75
N ALA A 93 7.94 19.08 -17.48
CA ALA A 93 8.66 20.21 -16.90
C ALA A 93 10.09 20.36 -17.43
N SER A 94 10.67 19.29 -18.00
CA SER A 94 12.04 19.24 -18.48
C SER A 94 12.20 19.59 -19.95
N SER A 95 11.12 19.52 -20.75
CA SER A 95 11.18 19.75 -22.22
C SER A 95 9.87 20.38 -22.71
N ALA A 96 9.99 21.58 -23.25
CA ALA A 96 8.83 22.32 -23.76
C ALA A 96 8.26 21.65 -25.02
N GLY A 97 6.96 21.38 -25.02
CA GLY A 97 6.25 20.72 -26.11
C GLY A 97 6.16 19.19 -25.97
N ASP A 98 6.85 18.61 -24.99
CA ASP A 98 6.82 17.18 -24.69
C ASP A 98 5.86 16.87 -23.52
N VAL A 99 5.56 15.59 -23.33
CA VAL A 99 4.72 15.08 -22.25
C VAL A 99 5.46 14.04 -21.42
N ASP A 100 5.20 14.06 -20.13
CA ASP A 100 5.63 13.02 -19.20
C ASP A 100 4.65 11.83 -19.30
N VAL A 101 5.19 10.64 -19.52
CA VAL A 101 4.43 9.38 -19.61
C VAL A 101 4.94 8.42 -18.56
N LEU A 102 4.03 7.87 -17.77
CA LEU A 102 4.32 6.78 -16.84
C LEU A 102 4.09 5.45 -17.54
N ILE A 103 5.11 4.61 -17.54
CA ILE A 103 5.05 3.22 -18.00
C ILE A 103 4.95 2.33 -16.77
N ALA A 104 4.08 1.33 -16.82
CA ALA A 104 3.98 0.26 -15.85
C ALA A 104 4.04 -1.09 -16.57
N ALA A 105 4.92 -1.97 -16.10
CA ALA A 105 5.08 -3.30 -16.68
C ALA A 105 5.18 -4.36 -15.60
N SER A 106 4.50 -5.47 -15.79
CA SER A 106 4.57 -6.64 -14.92
C SER A 106 4.62 -7.91 -15.75
N ARG A 107 5.22 -8.96 -15.23
CA ARG A 107 5.20 -10.27 -15.90
C ARG A 107 3.78 -10.78 -16.05
N LYS A 108 3.47 -11.37 -17.20
CA LYS A 108 2.13 -11.92 -17.50
C LYS A 108 1.68 -12.97 -16.49
N ASP A 109 2.60 -13.80 -15.97
CA ASP A 109 2.27 -14.79 -14.94
C ASP A 109 1.71 -14.13 -13.67
N LYS A 110 2.28 -12.99 -13.21
CA LYS A 110 1.80 -12.26 -12.03
C LYS A 110 0.41 -11.64 -12.23
N VAL A 111 0.16 -11.14 -13.44
CA VAL A 111 -1.17 -10.63 -13.84
C VAL A 111 -2.19 -11.78 -13.87
N GLN A 112 -1.83 -12.91 -14.49
CA GLN A 112 -2.69 -14.10 -14.60
C GLN A 112 -3.01 -14.69 -13.22
N ASP A 113 -2.06 -14.74 -12.29
CA ASP A 113 -2.29 -15.19 -10.93
C ASP A 113 -3.41 -14.39 -10.25
N ARG A 114 -3.42 -13.05 -10.40
CA ARG A 114 -4.46 -12.19 -9.82
C ARG A 114 -5.80 -12.36 -10.52
N GLN A 115 -5.80 -12.44 -11.84
CA GLN A 115 -7.01 -12.70 -12.63
C GLN A 115 -7.61 -14.08 -12.27
N GLY A 116 -6.79 -15.11 -12.20
CA GLY A 116 -7.21 -16.46 -11.81
C GLY A 116 -7.81 -16.51 -10.40
N LEU A 117 -7.26 -15.74 -9.42
CA LEU A 117 -7.88 -15.63 -8.09
C LEU A 117 -9.27 -15.00 -8.13
N ALA A 118 -9.46 -13.95 -8.94
CA ALA A 118 -10.77 -13.35 -9.12
C ALA A 118 -11.76 -14.35 -9.75
N GLU A 119 -11.38 -15.02 -10.82
CA GLU A 119 -12.19 -16.03 -11.50
C GLU A 119 -12.55 -17.19 -10.57
N ALA A 120 -11.58 -17.73 -9.83
CA ALA A 120 -11.80 -18.78 -8.84
C ALA A 120 -12.78 -18.34 -7.73
N ALA A 121 -12.84 -17.04 -7.40
CA ALA A 121 -13.80 -16.48 -6.46
C ALA A 121 -15.16 -16.13 -7.11
N GLY A 122 -15.35 -16.36 -8.41
CA GLY A 122 -16.55 -15.99 -9.17
C GLY A 122 -16.69 -14.50 -9.42
N LEU A 123 -15.56 -13.79 -9.58
CA LEU A 123 -15.45 -12.36 -9.86
C LEU A 123 -14.78 -12.11 -11.20
N ASN A 124 -14.97 -10.89 -11.74
CA ASN A 124 -14.28 -10.39 -12.93
C ASN A 124 -13.25 -9.35 -12.48
N ALA A 125 -11.98 -9.60 -12.69
CA ALA A 125 -10.93 -8.60 -12.51
C ALA A 125 -11.02 -7.60 -13.67
N VAL A 126 -11.51 -6.40 -13.40
CA VAL A 126 -11.68 -5.34 -14.42
C VAL A 126 -10.58 -4.28 -14.34
N ILE A 127 -9.88 -4.21 -13.22
CA ILE A 127 -8.76 -3.30 -12.98
C ILE A 127 -7.69 -4.10 -12.23
N LEU A 128 -6.46 -4.01 -12.70
CA LEU A 128 -5.27 -4.45 -11.98
C LEU A 128 -4.35 -3.26 -11.79
N ASP A 129 -4.23 -2.81 -10.56
CA ASP A 129 -3.46 -1.64 -10.16
C ASP A 129 -2.14 -2.06 -9.46
N VAL A 130 -1.39 -1.08 -8.99
CA VAL A 130 -0.25 -1.28 -8.09
C VAL A 130 -0.66 -0.86 -6.67
N GLU A 131 -0.34 -1.67 -5.66
CA GLU A 131 -0.74 -1.42 -4.26
C GLU A 131 -0.36 -0.01 -3.80
N SER A 132 0.85 0.44 -4.10
CA SER A 132 1.34 1.77 -3.71
C SER A 132 0.55 2.90 -4.37
N TYR A 133 0.11 2.75 -5.62
CA TYR A 133 -0.71 3.75 -6.31
C TYR A 133 -2.13 3.80 -5.78
N ALA A 134 -2.70 2.64 -5.47
CA ALA A 134 -4.01 2.57 -4.84
C ALA A 134 -3.98 3.21 -3.43
N SER A 135 -2.99 2.88 -2.62
CA SER A 135 -2.83 3.48 -1.28
C SER A 135 -2.66 4.99 -1.34
N ARG A 136 -1.82 5.49 -2.26
CA ARG A 136 -1.63 6.91 -2.50
C ARG A 136 -2.95 7.59 -2.88
N LEU A 137 -3.73 7.01 -3.80
CA LEU A 137 -5.00 7.58 -4.23
C LEU A 137 -5.96 7.82 -3.06
N ALA A 138 -6.06 6.86 -2.13
CA ALA A 138 -6.86 7.03 -0.93
C ALA A 138 -6.25 8.06 0.04
N ALA A 139 -4.92 8.10 0.15
CA ALA A 139 -4.22 9.06 1.00
C ALA A 139 -4.34 10.49 0.49
N ASP A 140 -4.27 10.72 -0.84
CA ASP A 140 -4.40 12.06 -1.46
C ASP A 140 -5.69 12.76 -1.02
N ARG A 141 -6.80 12.02 -0.91
CA ARG A 141 -8.07 12.58 -0.42
C ARG A 141 -7.96 13.12 1.01
N LEU A 142 -7.15 12.49 1.84
CA LEU A 142 -6.94 12.91 3.22
C LEU A 142 -5.87 14.01 3.31
N ILE A 143 -4.87 13.99 2.45
CA ILE A 143 -3.90 15.08 2.29
C ILE A 143 -4.61 16.39 1.97
N GLN A 144 -5.65 16.36 1.13
CA GLN A 144 -6.48 17.52 0.81
C GLN A 144 -7.27 18.08 2.00
N THR A 145 -7.39 17.34 3.11
CA THR A 145 -7.99 17.86 4.35
C THR A 145 -7.00 18.61 5.24
N LEU A 146 -5.71 18.56 4.94
CA LEU A 146 -4.67 19.29 5.64
C LEU A 146 -4.78 20.82 5.36
N PRO A 147 -4.16 21.68 6.18
CA PRO A 147 -4.13 23.12 5.93
C PRO A 147 -3.73 23.46 4.49
N ASN A 148 -4.35 24.48 3.92
CA ASN A 148 -4.20 24.89 2.51
C ASN A 148 -4.49 23.75 1.50
N ASN A 149 -5.41 22.85 1.82
CA ASN A 149 -5.71 21.65 1.01
C ASN A 149 -4.48 20.78 0.74
N GLY A 150 -3.51 20.78 1.65
CA GLY A 150 -2.25 20.03 1.50
C GLY A 150 -1.33 20.55 0.40
N ALA A 151 -1.61 21.73 -0.17
CA ALA A 151 -0.76 22.32 -1.21
C ALA A 151 0.68 22.50 -0.71
N ASP A 152 1.63 21.98 -1.48
CA ASP A 152 3.07 21.96 -1.19
C ASP A 152 3.49 21.24 0.09
N ALA A 153 2.55 20.62 0.81
CA ALA A 153 2.87 19.78 1.97
C ALA A 153 3.64 18.53 1.51
N ILE A 154 4.75 18.26 2.19
CA ILE A 154 5.50 17.00 2.02
C ILE A 154 4.98 16.04 3.08
N VAL A 155 4.30 14.98 2.63
CA VAL A 155 3.64 14.00 3.48
C VAL A 155 4.31 12.65 3.36
N ALA A 156 4.74 12.07 4.48
CA ALA A 156 5.23 10.70 4.54
C ALA A 156 4.07 9.75 4.87
N LEU A 157 3.83 8.76 4.03
CA LEU A 157 2.88 7.68 4.24
C LEU A 157 3.66 6.40 4.55
N PHE A 158 3.41 5.81 5.72
CA PHE A 158 3.95 4.50 6.11
C PHE A 158 2.82 3.48 6.18
N GLU A 159 2.89 2.44 5.38
CA GLU A 159 1.95 1.33 5.41
C GLU A 159 2.61 0.11 6.08
N ILE A 160 2.31 -0.08 7.38
CA ILE A 160 2.96 -1.08 8.23
C ILE A 160 2.18 -2.39 8.13
N GLY A 161 2.68 -3.29 7.30
CA GLY A 161 2.14 -4.62 7.07
C GLY A 161 2.57 -5.65 8.13
N ALA A 162 2.45 -6.93 7.79
CA ALA A 162 2.92 -8.02 8.63
C ALA A 162 4.44 -8.20 8.53
N PHE A 163 5.00 -8.21 7.34
CA PHE A 163 6.41 -8.49 7.07
C PHE A 163 7.17 -7.29 6.52
N THR A 164 6.47 -6.41 5.83
CA THR A 164 7.05 -5.27 5.12
C THR A 164 6.34 -3.99 5.56
N THR A 165 7.10 -2.92 5.63
CA THR A 165 6.59 -1.55 5.74
C THR A 165 6.98 -0.80 4.49
N SER A 166 5.99 -0.33 3.74
CA SER A 166 6.20 0.58 2.62
C SER A 166 6.21 2.02 3.10
N MET A 167 7.06 2.83 2.49
CA MET A 167 7.16 4.27 2.74
C MET A 167 7.04 5.00 1.42
N GLN A 168 6.09 5.92 1.34
CA GLN A 168 5.98 6.89 0.25
C GLN A 168 6.11 8.30 0.79
N VAL A 169 6.85 9.16 0.11
CA VAL A 169 6.83 10.61 0.38
C VAL A 169 6.15 11.29 -0.80
N ILE A 170 5.11 12.03 -0.50
CA ILE A 170 4.16 12.58 -1.47
C ILE A 170 4.14 14.10 -1.35
N ARG A 171 4.12 14.80 -2.49
CA ARG A 171 3.88 16.23 -2.59
C ARG A 171 3.06 16.52 -3.83
N ASN A 172 1.98 17.28 -3.70
CA ASN A 172 1.12 17.67 -4.83
C ASN A 172 0.70 16.47 -5.72
N GLN A 173 0.33 15.34 -5.11
CA GLN A 173 -0.03 14.09 -5.77
C GLN A 173 1.12 13.39 -6.51
N GLU A 174 2.35 13.87 -6.40
CA GLU A 174 3.55 13.25 -6.96
C GLU A 174 4.30 12.48 -5.87
N VAL A 175 4.78 11.29 -6.19
CA VAL A 175 5.65 10.50 -5.32
C VAL A 175 7.08 10.97 -5.49
N LEU A 176 7.62 11.61 -4.46
CA LEU A 176 9.02 12.08 -4.42
C LEU A 176 10.00 10.96 -4.07
N TYR A 177 9.51 9.96 -3.32
CA TYR A 177 10.32 8.85 -2.83
C TYR A 177 9.43 7.67 -2.48
N ASP A 178 9.85 6.46 -2.81
CA ASP A 178 9.18 5.19 -2.52
C ASP A 178 10.21 4.15 -2.11
N ARG A 179 9.94 3.43 -1.01
CA ARG A 179 10.83 2.36 -0.53
C ARG A 179 10.12 1.39 0.39
N ASP A 180 10.36 0.11 0.16
CA ASP A 180 9.97 -0.96 1.06
C ASP A 180 11.09 -1.31 2.04
N GLN A 181 10.69 -1.71 3.25
CA GLN A 181 11.57 -2.13 4.34
C GLN A 181 11.07 -3.42 4.97
N ALA A 182 12.00 -4.33 5.27
CA ALA A 182 11.69 -5.66 5.80
C ALA A 182 11.43 -5.63 7.33
N PHE A 183 10.44 -4.83 7.76
CA PHE A 183 9.94 -4.88 9.14
C PHE A 183 8.42 -4.75 9.17
N GLY A 184 7.77 -5.29 10.20
CA GLY A 184 6.32 -5.23 10.37
C GLY A 184 5.82 -6.01 11.57
N GLY A 185 4.50 -6.15 11.67
CA GLY A 185 3.80 -6.72 12.83
C GLY A 185 4.11 -8.18 13.15
N ALA A 186 4.69 -8.94 12.22
CA ALA A 186 5.13 -10.30 12.47
C ALA A 186 6.29 -10.38 13.48
N GLN A 187 7.12 -9.34 13.53
CA GLN A 187 8.19 -9.25 14.54
C GLN A 187 7.60 -9.16 15.95
N LEU A 188 6.51 -8.39 16.13
CA LEU A 188 5.79 -8.35 17.41
C LEU A 188 5.22 -9.73 17.79
N THR A 189 4.64 -10.44 16.82
CA THR A 189 4.14 -11.80 17.05
C THR A 189 5.27 -12.73 17.50
N GLN A 190 6.46 -12.63 16.89
CA GLN A 190 7.64 -13.41 17.30
C GLN A 190 8.13 -13.06 18.70
N LEU A 191 8.08 -11.77 19.09
CA LEU A 191 8.43 -11.37 20.46
C LEU A 191 7.47 -11.96 21.48
N ILE A 192 6.16 -11.97 21.18
CA ILE A 192 5.13 -12.61 22.02
C ILE A 192 5.40 -14.11 22.15
N VAL A 193 5.70 -14.81 21.04
CA VAL A 193 6.08 -16.24 21.05
C VAL A 193 7.26 -16.49 21.97
N ARG A 194 8.30 -15.69 21.84
CA ARG A 194 9.55 -15.85 22.66
C ARG A 194 9.32 -15.56 24.12
N GLN A 195 8.52 -14.54 24.44
CA GLN A 195 8.29 -14.12 25.81
C GLN A 195 7.37 -15.07 26.59
N TYR A 196 6.32 -15.58 25.92
CA TYR A 196 5.25 -16.32 26.60
C TYR A 196 5.15 -17.80 26.21
N GLY A 197 5.95 -18.26 25.26
CA GLY A 197 5.96 -19.67 24.83
C GLY A 197 4.72 -20.10 24.04
N PHE A 198 3.91 -19.17 23.51
CA PHE A 198 2.76 -19.49 22.68
C PHE A 198 3.19 -20.02 21.31
N THR A 199 2.33 -20.75 20.64
CA THR A 199 2.50 -20.99 19.19
C THR A 199 2.34 -19.70 18.40
N PRO A 200 2.87 -19.59 17.18
CA PRO A 200 2.69 -18.41 16.34
C PRO A 200 1.21 -18.04 16.11
N GLU A 201 0.34 -19.03 15.94
CA GLU A 201 -1.09 -18.88 15.72
C GLU A 201 -1.80 -18.36 16.98
N GLU A 202 -1.45 -18.91 18.14
CA GLU A 202 -1.97 -18.44 19.44
C GLU A 202 -1.51 -17.00 19.71
N ALA A 203 -0.23 -16.69 19.48
CA ALA A 203 0.32 -15.36 19.68
C ALA A 203 -0.37 -14.32 18.79
N GLU A 204 -0.63 -14.64 17.52
CA GLU A 204 -1.34 -13.75 16.59
C GLU A 204 -2.80 -13.55 17.00
N THR A 205 -3.48 -14.62 17.42
CA THR A 205 -4.87 -14.58 17.90
C THR A 205 -5.00 -13.71 19.15
N LYS A 206 -4.12 -13.94 20.14
CA LYS A 206 -4.10 -13.18 21.40
C LYS A 206 -3.71 -11.72 21.18
N LYS A 207 -2.75 -11.43 20.29
CA LYS A 207 -2.37 -10.07 19.89
C LYS A 207 -3.56 -9.30 19.33
N ARG A 208 -4.36 -9.93 18.45
CA ARG A 208 -5.57 -9.32 17.87
C ARG A 208 -6.73 -9.22 18.83
N GLY A 209 -6.87 -10.20 19.71
CA GLY A 209 -7.95 -10.28 20.71
C GLY A 209 -7.72 -9.40 21.93
N GLY A 210 -6.48 -9.02 22.20
CA GLY A 210 -6.09 -8.29 23.41
C GLY A 210 -6.01 -9.21 24.66
N ASP A 211 -5.98 -10.53 24.49
CA ASP A 211 -5.89 -11.53 25.55
C ASP A 211 -4.42 -11.93 25.80
N LEU A 212 -3.62 -10.96 26.23
CA LEU A 212 -2.20 -11.12 26.55
C LEU A 212 -1.95 -10.85 28.03
N PRO A 213 -0.86 -11.40 28.62
CA PRO A 213 -0.51 -11.16 30.02
C PRO A 213 -0.36 -9.67 30.38
N ASP A 214 -0.56 -9.34 31.67
CA ASP A 214 -0.56 -7.96 32.16
C ASP A 214 0.76 -7.20 31.88
N ASP A 215 1.88 -7.91 31.85
CA ASP A 215 3.20 -7.35 31.57
C ASP A 215 3.48 -7.12 30.08
N TYR A 216 2.58 -7.55 29.18
CA TYR A 216 2.74 -7.39 27.74
C TYR A 216 2.97 -5.92 27.32
N GLY A 217 2.21 -5.02 27.93
CA GLY A 217 2.27 -3.59 27.60
C GLY A 217 3.69 -3.01 27.75
N SER A 218 4.29 -3.23 28.91
CA SER A 218 5.62 -2.69 29.24
C SER A 218 6.77 -3.59 28.79
N GLY A 219 6.57 -4.93 28.82
CA GLY A 219 7.65 -5.88 28.54
C GLY A 219 7.86 -6.19 27.06
N VAL A 220 6.82 -6.09 26.24
CA VAL A 220 6.90 -6.48 24.82
C VAL A 220 6.45 -5.36 23.88
N LEU A 221 5.26 -4.79 24.10
CA LEU A 221 4.68 -3.81 23.16
C LEU A 221 5.47 -2.51 23.14
N GLN A 222 5.77 -1.92 24.28
CA GLN A 222 6.47 -0.64 24.34
C GLN A 222 7.87 -0.70 23.70
N PRO A 223 8.75 -1.69 24.00
CA PRO A 223 10.03 -1.83 23.31
C PRO A 223 9.88 -2.03 21.79
N PHE A 224 8.86 -2.76 21.34
CA PHE A 224 8.58 -2.94 19.93
C PHE A 224 8.16 -1.64 19.25
N VAL A 225 7.29 -0.86 19.89
CA VAL A 225 6.83 0.44 19.40
C VAL A 225 7.99 1.42 19.27
N GLU A 226 8.87 1.49 20.26
CA GLU A 226 10.09 2.32 20.24
C GLU A 226 11.03 1.90 19.11
N SER A 227 11.26 0.58 18.94
CA SER A 227 12.06 0.05 17.84
C SER A 227 11.45 0.38 16.47
N THR A 228 10.12 0.26 16.32
CA THR A 228 9.42 0.59 15.08
C THR A 228 9.55 2.08 14.76
N ALA A 229 9.42 2.96 15.75
CA ALA A 229 9.61 4.40 15.56
C ALA A 229 11.05 4.74 15.13
N GLN A 230 12.05 4.01 15.65
CA GLN A 230 13.45 4.16 15.22
C GLN A 230 13.64 3.71 13.76
N GLU A 231 13.03 2.61 13.33
CA GLU A 231 13.08 2.18 11.93
C GLU A 231 12.44 3.22 10.99
N ILE A 232 11.29 3.78 11.37
CA ILE A 232 10.65 4.88 10.64
C ILE A 232 11.58 6.10 10.56
N SER A 233 12.23 6.47 11.66
CA SER A 233 13.18 7.59 11.68
C SER A 233 14.38 7.34 10.75
N ARG A 234 14.93 6.10 10.74
CA ARG A 234 15.99 5.74 9.80
C ARG A 234 15.53 5.83 8.34
N ALA A 235 14.31 5.36 8.05
CA ALA A 235 13.73 5.49 6.72
C ALA A 235 13.68 6.94 6.25
N MET A 236 13.28 7.84 7.13
CA MET A 236 13.26 9.28 6.86
C MET A 236 14.67 9.86 6.64
N GLN A 237 15.67 9.40 7.39
CA GLN A 237 17.06 9.81 7.16
C GLN A 237 17.55 9.44 5.76
N PHE A 238 17.19 8.23 5.26
CA PHE A 238 17.50 7.83 3.88
C PHE A 238 16.85 8.75 2.86
N PHE A 239 15.59 9.12 3.06
CA PHE A 239 14.92 10.10 2.20
C PHE A 239 15.67 11.42 2.16
N PHE A 240 16.00 11.99 3.30
CA PHE A 240 16.72 13.30 3.39
C PHE A 240 18.12 13.26 2.79
N THR A 241 18.80 12.11 2.84
CA THR A 241 20.16 11.98 2.27
C THR A 241 20.18 11.65 0.79
N SER A 242 19.12 11.07 0.27
CA SER A 242 19.02 10.63 -1.14
C SER A 242 18.24 11.58 -2.03
N THR A 243 17.62 12.61 -1.46
CA THR A 243 16.82 13.60 -2.19
C THR A 243 17.21 15.03 -1.79
N PRO A 244 16.84 16.07 -2.57
CA PRO A 244 17.10 17.47 -2.21
C PRO A 244 16.17 17.98 -1.10
N TYR A 245 15.25 17.19 -0.61
CA TYR A 245 14.30 17.58 0.43
C TYR A 245 14.90 17.35 1.82
N ASN A 246 14.61 18.26 2.74
CA ASN A 246 15.14 18.26 4.11
C ASN A 246 14.04 18.36 5.18
N ARG A 247 12.76 18.29 4.80
CA ARG A 247 11.63 18.35 5.71
C ARG A 247 10.53 17.37 5.31
N VAL A 248 9.69 17.05 6.28
CA VAL A 248 8.37 16.44 6.11
C VAL A 248 7.42 17.21 7.01
N ASP A 249 6.26 17.56 6.49
CA ASP A 249 5.28 18.38 7.22
C ASP A 249 4.31 17.52 8.03
N TYR A 250 3.96 16.32 7.54
CA TYR A 250 3.04 15.36 8.18
C TYR A 250 3.46 13.92 7.90
N ALA A 251 3.17 13.02 8.84
CA ALA A 251 3.30 11.58 8.66
C ALA A 251 1.96 10.89 8.89
N PHE A 252 1.57 10.00 7.97
CA PHE A 252 0.42 9.11 8.13
C PHE A 252 0.89 7.67 8.31
N LEU A 253 0.27 6.98 9.27
CA LEU A 253 0.47 5.55 9.47
C LEU A 253 -0.76 4.78 9.00
N ALA A 254 -0.54 3.79 8.15
CA ALA A 254 -1.51 2.88 7.58
C ALA A 254 -1.09 1.43 7.80
N GLY A 255 -1.95 0.49 7.43
CA GLY A 255 -1.69 -0.94 7.54
C GLY A 255 -2.13 -1.55 8.88
N GLY A 256 -2.09 -2.87 8.95
CA GLY A 256 -2.63 -3.63 10.08
C GLY A 256 -1.89 -3.42 11.40
N SER A 257 -0.63 -3.02 11.36
CA SER A 257 0.19 -2.77 12.54
C SER A 257 0.27 -1.30 12.94
N ALA A 258 -0.29 -0.40 12.16
CA ALA A 258 -0.24 1.04 12.43
C ALA A 258 -1.04 1.43 13.69
N ALA A 259 -2.11 0.68 14.00
CA ALA A 259 -3.00 0.96 15.14
C ALA A 259 -2.46 0.47 16.50
N LEU A 260 -1.19 0.06 16.60
CA LEU A 260 -0.57 -0.33 17.86
C LEU A 260 -0.55 0.85 18.84
N ALA A 261 -0.94 0.57 20.09
CA ALA A 261 -1.02 1.60 21.12
C ALA A 261 0.34 2.29 21.33
N GLY A 262 0.34 3.61 21.31
CA GLY A 262 1.54 4.43 21.51
C GLY A 262 2.39 4.67 20.27
N LEU A 263 2.16 3.98 19.13
CA LEU A 263 3.05 4.06 17.96
C LEU A 263 3.08 5.48 17.34
N THR A 264 1.94 6.12 17.14
CA THR A 264 1.90 7.49 16.59
C THR A 264 2.65 8.50 17.48
N ALA A 265 2.49 8.36 18.81
CA ALA A 265 3.20 9.21 19.76
C ALA A 265 4.72 8.96 19.72
N ALA A 266 5.14 7.70 19.67
CA ALA A 266 6.55 7.34 19.57
C ALA A 266 7.19 7.84 18.26
N VAL A 267 6.48 7.71 17.14
CA VAL A 267 6.94 8.25 15.85
C VAL A 267 7.05 9.77 15.89
N THR A 268 6.04 10.48 16.42
CA THR A 268 6.11 11.94 16.58
C THR A 268 7.29 12.36 17.45
N GLN A 269 7.51 11.68 18.56
CA GLN A 269 8.63 11.97 19.46
C GLN A 269 9.99 11.72 18.77
N GLN A 270 10.11 10.62 18.03
CA GLN A 270 11.36 10.20 17.38
C GLN A 270 11.72 11.04 16.16
N THR A 271 10.72 11.53 15.41
CA THR A 271 10.90 12.22 14.13
C THR A 271 10.64 13.73 14.22
N SER A 272 9.95 14.18 15.25
CA SER A 272 9.44 15.56 15.42
C SER A 272 8.38 15.96 14.39
N PHE A 273 7.86 15.03 13.57
CA PHE A 273 6.76 15.30 12.63
C PHE A 273 5.41 15.03 13.30
N PRO A 274 4.38 15.85 13.06
CA PRO A 274 3.01 15.48 13.39
C PRO A 274 2.66 14.13 12.72
N CYS A 275 2.30 13.13 13.54
CA CYS A 275 2.00 11.79 13.06
C CYS A 275 0.59 11.41 13.49
N SER A 276 -0.19 10.84 12.55
CA SER A 276 -1.54 10.34 12.83
C SER A 276 -1.83 9.03 12.10
N LEU A 277 -2.80 8.27 12.63
CA LEU A 277 -3.39 7.14 11.91
C LEU A 277 -4.22 7.67 10.76
N ILE A 278 -4.11 7.01 9.61
CA ILE A 278 -4.95 7.32 8.46
C ILE A 278 -6.33 6.64 8.62
N ASP A 279 -7.39 7.38 8.37
CA ASP A 279 -8.75 6.84 8.25
C ASP A 279 -9.26 7.07 6.81
N PRO A 280 -9.14 6.09 5.90
CA PRO A 280 -9.57 6.25 4.52
C PRO A 280 -11.07 6.47 4.36
N PHE A 281 -11.87 6.29 5.41
CA PHE A 281 -13.31 6.52 5.44
C PHE A 281 -13.69 7.88 6.04
N ALA A 282 -12.73 8.69 6.46
CA ALA A 282 -13.02 10.02 7.01
C ALA A 282 -13.84 10.86 6.03
N GLY A 283 -14.93 11.45 6.51
CA GLY A 283 -15.86 12.24 5.68
C GLY A 283 -16.79 11.42 4.78
N MET A 284 -16.75 10.07 4.83
CA MET A 284 -17.71 9.23 4.11
C MET A 284 -18.92 8.90 4.98
N GLU A 285 -20.09 8.83 4.35
CA GLU A 285 -21.29 8.29 5.00
C GLU A 285 -21.15 6.77 5.18
N ILE A 286 -21.42 6.30 6.40
CA ILE A 286 -21.34 4.87 6.73
C ILE A 286 -22.74 4.26 6.62
N GLY A 287 -22.88 3.26 5.73
CA GLY A 287 -24.16 2.56 5.54
C GLY A 287 -24.62 1.83 6.82
N GLY A 288 -25.94 1.82 7.07
CA GLY A 288 -26.53 1.28 8.31
C GLY A 288 -26.27 -0.20 8.63
N GLY A 289 -25.74 -0.98 7.66
CA GLY A 289 -25.32 -2.38 7.87
C GLY A 289 -23.88 -2.55 8.36
N VAL A 290 -23.12 -1.46 8.44
CA VAL A 290 -21.71 -1.48 8.82
C VAL A 290 -21.54 -1.22 10.31
N ARG A 291 -20.71 -2.04 10.99
CA ARG A 291 -20.35 -1.81 12.39
C ARG A 291 -19.28 -0.71 12.46
N GLU A 292 -19.72 0.54 12.61
CA GLU A 292 -18.87 1.72 12.54
C GLU A 292 -17.65 1.65 13.50
N ASN A 293 -17.85 1.30 14.76
CA ASN A 293 -16.76 1.20 15.75
C ASN A 293 -15.68 0.20 15.32
N LYS A 294 -16.09 -0.92 14.70
CA LYS A 294 -15.14 -1.90 14.17
C LYS A 294 -14.41 -1.36 12.96
N LEU A 295 -15.14 -0.74 12.03
CA LEU A 295 -14.58 -0.15 10.82
C LEU A 295 -13.52 0.90 11.16
N ARG A 296 -13.84 1.84 12.06
CA ARG A 296 -12.90 2.91 12.47
C ARG A 296 -11.64 2.35 13.13
N ARG A 297 -11.77 1.34 13.98
CA ARG A 297 -10.61 0.68 14.60
C ARG A 297 -9.71 0.00 13.58
N GLU A 298 -10.28 -0.57 12.53
CA GLU A 298 -9.57 -1.31 11.48
C GLU A 298 -9.28 -0.42 10.24
N ALA A 299 -9.71 0.84 10.25
CA ALA A 299 -9.64 1.76 9.12
C ALA A 299 -8.25 1.86 8.48
N PRO A 300 -7.13 1.97 9.22
CA PRO A 300 -5.81 2.05 8.61
C PRO A 300 -5.43 0.84 7.74
N SER A 301 -6.04 -0.32 8.00
CA SER A 301 -5.81 -1.56 7.24
C SER A 301 -6.56 -1.61 5.90
N TYR A 302 -7.43 -0.65 5.62
CA TYR A 302 -8.25 -0.61 4.41
C TYR A 302 -7.77 0.42 3.39
N LEU A 303 -6.60 1.04 3.60
CA LEU A 303 -6.14 2.15 2.74
C LEU A 303 -6.06 1.72 1.27
N THR A 304 -5.31 0.66 0.95
CA THR A 304 -5.17 0.11 -0.40
C THR A 304 -6.52 -0.32 -0.98
N ALA A 305 -7.36 -1.00 -0.18
CA ALA A 305 -8.68 -1.44 -0.65
C ALA A 305 -9.61 -0.26 -0.94
N CYS A 306 -9.53 0.81 -0.17
CA CYS A 306 -10.27 2.04 -0.43
C CYS A 306 -9.80 2.68 -1.74
N GLY A 307 -8.50 2.79 -1.96
CA GLY A 307 -7.93 3.32 -3.19
C GLY A 307 -8.33 2.51 -4.43
N LEU A 308 -8.29 1.18 -4.34
CA LEU A 308 -8.77 0.29 -5.41
C LEU A 308 -10.25 0.53 -5.73
N ALA A 309 -11.09 0.70 -4.71
CA ALA A 309 -12.51 1.00 -4.91
C ALA A 309 -12.73 2.38 -5.58
N MET A 310 -11.84 3.34 -5.32
CA MET A 310 -11.88 4.68 -5.92
C MET A 310 -11.54 4.67 -7.41
N ARG A 311 -10.80 3.67 -7.91
CA ARG A 311 -10.43 3.55 -9.34
C ARG A 311 -11.65 3.60 -10.28
N ARG A 312 -12.80 3.14 -9.83
CA ARG A 312 -14.05 3.22 -10.61
C ARG A 312 -14.46 4.65 -10.98
N PHE A 313 -14.06 5.63 -10.20
CA PHE A 313 -14.45 7.04 -10.36
C PHE A 313 -13.41 7.89 -11.09
N LEU A 314 -12.26 7.28 -11.40
CA LEU A 314 -11.19 7.90 -12.20
C LEU A 314 -11.34 7.37 -13.63
N GLN A 315 -11.77 8.21 -14.53
CA GLN A 315 -11.79 7.97 -15.97
C GLN A 315 -10.60 8.67 -16.61
#